data_86154a6b2c9cc5a271d2af0bf089cbed
#
_entry.id   86154a6b2c9cc5a271d2af0bf089cbed
#
_cell.length_a   1.000
_cell.length_b   1.000
_cell.length_c   1.000
_cell.angle_alpha   90.00
_cell.angle_beta   90.00
_cell.angle_gamma   90.00
#
_symmetry.space_group_name_H-M   'P 1'
#
loop_
_entity.id
_entity.type
_entity.pdbx_description
1 polymer ?
#
loop_
_entity_poly.entity_id
_entity_poly.type
_entity_poly.pdbx_seq_one_letter_code
_entity_poly.pdbx_strand_id
1 'polypeptide(L)'
;MRFAGGGFLKSDPGSLLDVIAEAEADLGGRPALLHYLAIPPTAFARTTEAIKDHGLAEGSKAVYEKPYGTSTASFQDLDELVHSVFDEEQVYRIDHFLGKEATQNLHLVRFANRLFGDAWSAEHLAQVQIDVPETLDIDDRAEFYDETGAALDMLVTHLFQVAAEVAMEPPLSMSAEDLQAAREAVISAFRPLDPAEVVLGQYRTYRQTEGIADDSKTDTYVAARLWIDTDRWRGVPFVLRTGKKLAASAQRVSLIFRPAEGPLHSTGAHRNVLVFDLHGNGAIEIDMTVKQPGPEPLPAEGTTRLNLENIAEGAMPPYTSLLYDVLTGNRSLFTSSAGLAAAFRAFAPLQGDQRPEVQIYEDDSWGPEAADALTDQLGWHLH
;
A
#
# COMPACT_ATOMS: atom_id res chain seq x y z
N MET A 1 -13.86 -20.66 -21.97
CA MET A 1 -12.44 -20.61 -21.56
C MET A 1 -11.65 -21.53 -22.49
N ARG A 2 -10.49 -21.08 -22.96
CA ARG A 2 -9.57 -21.85 -23.80
C ARG A 2 -8.21 -21.93 -23.11
N PHE A 3 -7.43 -22.94 -23.42
CA PHE A 3 -6.09 -23.13 -22.85
C PHE A 3 -5.06 -23.14 -23.97
N ALA A 4 -4.01 -22.35 -23.82
CA ALA A 4 -2.82 -22.38 -24.68
C ALA A 4 -1.65 -23.02 -23.91
N GLY A 5 -1.02 -24.02 -24.51
CA GLY A 5 0.15 -24.71 -23.94
C GLY A 5 1.43 -24.38 -24.69
N GLY A 6 2.56 -24.89 -24.16
CA GLY A 6 3.89 -24.74 -24.81
C GLY A 6 4.68 -23.51 -24.35
N GLY A 7 4.17 -22.74 -23.39
CA GLY A 7 4.79 -21.50 -22.94
C GLY A 7 4.50 -20.33 -23.87
N PHE A 8 5.10 -19.17 -23.56
CA PHE A 8 5.00 -17.97 -24.38
C PHE A 8 6.35 -17.22 -24.32
N LEU A 9 7.14 -17.36 -25.37
CA LEU A 9 8.47 -16.78 -25.49
C LEU A 9 8.61 -16.04 -26.83
N LYS A 10 9.57 -15.15 -26.91
CA LYS A 10 9.94 -14.44 -28.15
C LYS A 10 10.18 -15.37 -29.35
N SER A 11 10.89 -16.48 -29.13
CA SER A 11 11.22 -17.45 -30.16
C SER A 11 10.16 -18.52 -30.40
N ASP A 12 9.23 -18.68 -29.45
CA ASP A 12 8.19 -19.72 -29.51
C ASP A 12 6.95 -19.24 -28.75
N PRO A 13 5.85 -18.86 -29.44
CA PRO A 13 4.61 -18.45 -28.81
C PRO A 13 3.78 -19.63 -28.26
N GLY A 14 4.26 -20.87 -28.39
CA GLY A 14 3.45 -22.05 -28.11
C GLY A 14 2.18 -22.07 -28.98
N SER A 15 1.08 -22.48 -28.40
CA SER A 15 -0.23 -22.47 -29.08
C SER A 15 -1.04 -21.17 -28.86
N LEU A 16 -0.47 -20.13 -28.24
CA LEU A 16 -1.22 -18.93 -27.88
C LEU A 16 -1.78 -18.19 -29.09
N LEU A 17 -1.00 -18.04 -30.16
CA LEU A 17 -1.44 -17.33 -31.35
C LEU A 17 -2.59 -18.07 -32.06
N ASP A 18 -2.56 -19.40 -32.09
CA ASP A 18 -3.64 -20.22 -32.67
C ASP A 18 -4.92 -20.05 -31.86
N VAL A 19 -4.84 -20.06 -30.52
CA VAL A 19 -5.98 -19.88 -29.62
C VAL A 19 -6.57 -18.46 -29.76
N ILE A 20 -5.73 -17.44 -29.94
CA ILE A 20 -6.18 -16.06 -30.21
C ILE A 20 -6.93 -16.03 -31.55
N ALA A 21 -6.35 -16.58 -32.63
CA ALA A 21 -6.97 -16.60 -33.95
C ALA A 21 -8.34 -17.32 -33.96
N GLU A 22 -8.44 -18.44 -33.24
CA GLU A 22 -9.73 -19.13 -33.06
C GLU A 22 -10.76 -18.26 -32.28
N ALA A 23 -10.31 -17.53 -31.25
CA ALA A 23 -11.18 -16.63 -30.49
C ALA A 23 -11.66 -15.44 -31.33
N GLU A 24 -10.79 -14.85 -32.16
CA GLU A 24 -11.13 -13.79 -33.12
C GLU A 24 -12.17 -14.27 -34.15
N ALA A 25 -12.00 -15.49 -34.66
CA ALA A 25 -12.95 -16.08 -35.59
C ALA A 25 -14.34 -16.27 -34.96
N ASP A 26 -14.41 -16.76 -33.71
CA ASP A 26 -15.68 -16.95 -33.00
C ASP A 26 -16.37 -15.63 -32.66
N LEU A 27 -15.62 -14.58 -32.37
CA LEU A 27 -16.13 -13.24 -32.06
C LEU A 27 -16.49 -12.43 -33.30
N GLY A 28 -16.08 -12.88 -34.48
CA GLY A 28 -16.35 -12.19 -35.73
C GLY A 28 -15.51 -10.93 -35.97
N GLY A 29 -14.37 -10.81 -35.31
CA GLY A 29 -13.45 -9.68 -35.43
C GLY A 29 -12.33 -9.73 -34.42
N ARG A 30 -11.38 -8.77 -34.50
CA ARG A 30 -10.26 -8.66 -33.59
C ARG A 30 -10.66 -7.85 -32.35
N PRO A 31 -10.88 -8.51 -31.20
CA PRO A 31 -11.18 -7.82 -29.95
C PRO A 31 -9.95 -7.13 -29.38
N ALA A 32 -10.13 -6.16 -28.50
CA ALA A 32 -9.04 -5.61 -27.70
C ALA A 32 -8.49 -6.71 -26.78
N LEU A 33 -7.17 -6.87 -26.75
CA LEU A 33 -6.51 -7.83 -25.88
C LEU A 33 -6.25 -7.22 -24.51
N LEU A 34 -6.36 -8.05 -23.47
CA LEU A 34 -5.93 -7.76 -22.11
C LEU A 34 -4.93 -8.83 -21.69
N HIS A 35 -3.67 -8.41 -21.48
CA HIS A 35 -2.61 -9.26 -20.99
C HIS A 35 -2.56 -9.17 -19.46
N TYR A 36 -3.08 -10.18 -18.74
CA TYR A 36 -2.97 -10.24 -17.29
C TYR A 36 -1.79 -11.14 -16.89
N LEU A 37 -0.72 -10.52 -16.39
CA LEU A 37 0.53 -11.20 -16.06
C LEU A 37 0.49 -11.77 -14.63
N ALA A 38 -0.33 -12.80 -14.40
CA ALA A 38 -0.34 -13.58 -13.16
C ALA A 38 0.78 -14.64 -13.18
N ILE A 39 2.01 -14.17 -13.31
CA ILE A 39 3.24 -14.96 -13.45
C ILE A 39 4.29 -14.43 -12.46
N PRO A 40 5.35 -15.21 -12.14
CA PRO A 40 6.43 -14.71 -11.30
C PRO A 40 7.07 -13.44 -11.89
N PRO A 41 7.47 -12.46 -11.08
CA PRO A 41 8.07 -11.20 -11.53
C PRO A 41 9.29 -11.38 -12.44
N THR A 42 10.07 -12.44 -12.21
CA THR A 42 11.22 -12.82 -13.05
C THR A 42 10.83 -13.16 -14.48
N ALA A 43 9.55 -13.39 -14.75
CA ALA A 43 9.04 -13.67 -16.10
C ALA A 43 8.46 -12.43 -16.79
N PHE A 44 8.29 -11.29 -16.12
CA PHE A 44 7.68 -10.09 -16.70
C PHE A 44 8.42 -9.60 -17.93
N ALA A 45 9.74 -9.41 -17.83
CA ALA A 45 10.56 -8.89 -18.93
C ALA A 45 10.41 -9.76 -20.20
N ARG A 46 10.69 -11.06 -20.08
CA ARG A 46 10.62 -11.99 -21.24
C ARG A 46 9.23 -12.10 -21.85
N THR A 47 8.17 -12.01 -21.02
CA THR A 47 6.78 -12.06 -21.49
C THR A 47 6.42 -10.77 -22.22
N THR A 48 6.85 -9.61 -21.70
CA THR A 48 6.65 -8.30 -22.33
C THR A 48 7.34 -8.24 -23.70
N GLU A 49 8.58 -8.74 -23.81
CA GLU A 49 9.29 -8.87 -25.09
C GLU A 49 8.53 -9.77 -26.08
N ALA A 50 7.99 -10.91 -25.60
CA ALA A 50 7.24 -11.82 -26.45
C ALA A 50 5.93 -11.18 -26.95
N ILE A 51 5.22 -10.41 -26.14
CA ILE A 51 4.04 -9.65 -26.55
C ILE A 51 4.39 -8.69 -27.71
N LYS A 52 5.53 -7.97 -27.59
CA LYS A 52 6.03 -7.07 -28.65
C LYS A 52 6.32 -7.82 -29.94
N ASP A 53 7.12 -8.89 -29.86
CA ASP A 53 7.63 -9.59 -31.04
C ASP A 53 6.54 -10.34 -31.80
N HIS A 54 5.48 -10.76 -31.11
CA HIS A 54 4.31 -11.40 -31.74
C HIS A 54 3.21 -10.40 -32.14
N GLY A 55 3.45 -9.08 -32.04
CA GLY A 55 2.53 -8.05 -32.49
C GLY A 55 1.21 -7.97 -31.70
N LEU A 56 1.27 -8.32 -30.39
CA LEU A 56 0.08 -8.37 -29.54
C LEU A 56 -0.09 -7.09 -28.68
N ALA A 57 0.82 -6.12 -28.79
CA ALA A 57 0.81 -4.90 -27.95
C ALA A 57 -0.16 -3.83 -28.46
N GLU A 58 -0.35 -3.70 -29.78
CA GLU A 58 -1.14 -2.62 -30.36
C GLU A 58 -2.60 -2.67 -29.92
N GLY A 59 -3.08 -1.57 -29.32
CA GLY A 59 -4.46 -1.44 -28.83
C GLY A 59 -4.82 -2.38 -27.67
N SER A 60 -3.84 -3.08 -27.09
CA SER A 60 -4.02 -3.95 -25.94
C SER A 60 -3.81 -3.21 -24.62
N LYS A 61 -4.15 -3.86 -23.51
CA LYS A 61 -3.84 -3.44 -22.14
C LYS A 61 -2.96 -4.50 -21.47
N ALA A 62 -2.06 -4.08 -20.58
CA ALA A 62 -1.20 -4.97 -19.81
C ALA A 62 -1.36 -4.72 -18.30
N VAL A 63 -1.63 -5.79 -17.56
CA VAL A 63 -1.77 -5.77 -16.10
C VAL A 63 -0.60 -6.51 -15.47
N TYR A 64 0.14 -5.84 -14.61
CA TYR A 64 1.28 -6.37 -13.90
C TYR A 64 0.96 -6.50 -12.42
N GLU A 65 1.24 -7.68 -11.86
CA GLU A 65 1.20 -7.95 -10.43
C GLU A 65 2.46 -7.44 -9.71
N LYS A 66 2.37 -7.32 -8.39
CA LYS A 66 3.54 -6.99 -7.58
C LYS A 66 4.47 -8.20 -7.39
N PRO A 67 5.77 -7.96 -7.12
CA PRO A 67 6.47 -6.69 -7.14
C PRO A 67 6.85 -6.25 -8.57
N TYR A 68 6.73 -4.96 -8.83
CA TYR A 68 7.17 -4.34 -10.08
C TYR A 68 8.60 -3.79 -9.90
N GLY A 69 9.54 -4.70 -9.84
CA GLY A 69 10.94 -4.46 -9.46
C GLY A 69 11.21 -4.72 -7.96
N THR A 70 12.45 -5.05 -7.65
CA THR A 70 12.95 -5.32 -6.29
C THR A 70 14.00 -4.30 -5.82
N SER A 71 14.40 -3.41 -6.70
CA SER A 71 15.32 -2.30 -6.44
C SER A 71 15.02 -1.15 -7.40
N THR A 72 15.56 0.04 -7.14
CA THR A 72 15.47 1.17 -8.06
C THR A 72 15.97 0.79 -9.46
N ALA A 73 17.08 0.07 -9.55
CA ALA A 73 17.65 -0.35 -10.84
C ALA A 73 16.73 -1.35 -11.55
N SER A 74 16.32 -2.44 -10.88
CA SER A 74 15.45 -3.44 -11.51
C SER A 74 14.07 -2.89 -11.86
N PHE A 75 13.56 -1.93 -11.10
CA PHE A 75 12.35 -1.17 -11.47
C PHE A 75 12.58 -0.39 -12.77
N GLN A 76 13.68 0.37 -12.86
CA GLN A 76 13.99 1.18 -14.05
C GLN A 76 14.15 0.32 -15.28
N ASP A 77 14.92 -0.77 -15.19
CA ASP A 77 15.13 -1.70 -16.30
C ASP A 77 13.81 -2.30 -16.82
N LEU A 78 12.93 -2.73 -15.89
CA LEU A 78 11.63 -3.27 -16.26
C LEU A 78 10.71 -2.18 -16.84
N ASP A 79 10.70 -1.00 -16.26
CA ASP A 79 9.85 0.10 -16.68
C ASP A 79 10.24 0.63 -18.06
N GLU A 80 11.55 0.77 -18.35
CA GLU A 80 12.07 1.12 -19.68
C GLU A 80 11.65 0.08 -20.72
N LEU A 81 11.77 -1.21 -20.38
CA LEU A 81 11.34 -2.29 -21.27
C LEU A 81 9.84 -2.22 -21.55
N VAL A 82 9.01 -2.06 -20.50
CA VAL A 82 7.55 -1.98 -20.64
C VAL A 82 7.16 -0.80 -21.52
N HIS A 83 7.77 0.39 -21.32
CA HIS A 83 7.51 1.56 -22.15
C HIS A 83 8.08 1.48 -23.57
N SER A 84 8.99 0.53 -23.83
CA SER A 84 9.39 0.22 -25.21
C SER A 84 8.33 -0.58 -25.98
N VAL A 85 7.29 -1.05 -25.29
CA VAL A 85 6.24 -1.96 -25.81
C VAL A 85 4.86 -1.35 -25.73
N PHE A 86 4.56 -0.67 -24.62
CA PHE A 86 3.24 -0.11 -24.28
C PHE A 86 3.36 1.37 -23.95
N ASP A 87 2.36 2.15 -24.29
CA ASP A 87 2.18 3.48 -23.71
C ASP A 87 1.71 3.37 -22.25
N GLU A 88 2.00 4.38 -21.42
CA GLU A 88 1.65 4.35 -19.99
C GLU A 88 0.14 4.14 -19.78
N GLU A 89 -0.70 4.63 -20.67
CA GLU A 89 -2.17 4.47 -20.64
C GLU A 89 -2.63 3.02 -20.81
N GLN A 90 -1.78 2.18 -21.38
CA GLN A 90 -2.04 0.75 -21.57
C GLN A 90 -1.62 -0.09 -20.36
N VAL A 91 -0.81 0.48 -19.44
CA VAL A 91 -0.18 -0.25 -18.32
C VAL A 91 -0.95 -0.07 -17.03
N TYR A 92 -1.28 -1.18 -16.38
CA TYR A 92 -2.00 -1.26 -15.11
C TYR A 92 -1.16 -2.02 -14.09
N ARG A 93 -0.53 -1.31 -13.16
CA ARG A 93 0.26 -1.90 -12.07
C ARG A 93 -0.61 -2.03 -10.84
N ILE A 94 -0.93 -3.28 -10.46
CA ILE A 94 -1.87 -3.57 -9.39
C ILE A 94 -1.26 -3.27 -8.02
N ASP A 95 -1.99 -2.47 -7.25
CA ASP A 95 -1.90 -2.42 -5.80
C ASP A 95 -3.30 -2.69 -5.20
N HIS A 96 -3.46 -3.85 -4.58
CA HIS A 96 -4.77 -4.26 -4.07
C HIS A 96 -5.25 -3.42 -2.88
N PHE A 97 -4.36 -2.67 -2.18
CA PHE A 97 -4.78 -1.72 -1.15
C PHE A 97 -5.55 -0.55 -1.74
N LEU A 98 -5.17 -0.05 -2.92
CA LEU A 98 -5.91 1.00 -3.62
C LEU A 98 -7.30 0.51 -4.09
N GLY A 99 -7.41 -0.78 -4.42
CA GLY A 99 -8.68 -1.39 -4.83
C GLY A 99 -9.69 -1.60 -3.70
N LYS A 100 -9.31 -1.40 -2.43
CA LYS A 100 -10.22 -1.54 -1.30
C LYS A 100 -11.16 -0.35 -1.19
N GLU A 101 -12.46 -0.61 -1.09
CA GLU A 101 -13.46 0.44 -0.86
C GLU A 101 -13.18 1.23 0.42
N ALA A 102 -12.67 0.56 1.46
CA ALA A 102 -12.27 1.21 2.71
C ALA A 102 -11.14 2.24 2.50
N THR A 103 -10.18 1.98 1.60
CA THR A 103 -9.14 2.95 1.24
C THR A 103 -9.72 4.12 0.45
N GLN A 104 -10.62 3.85 -0.49
CA GLN A 104 -11.30 4.89 -1.28
C GLN A 104 -12.18 5.80 -0.40
N ASN A 105 -12.69 5.29 0.72
CA ASN A 105 -13.43 6.11 1.70
C ASN A 105 -12.59 7.22 2.35
N LEU A 106 -11.25 7.10 2.38
CA LEU A 106 -10.38 8.20 2.84
C LEU A 106 -10.67 9.50 2.07
N HIS A 107 -10.83 9.43 0.75
CA HIS A 107 -11.14 10.57 -0.09
C HIS A 107 -12.52 11.16 0.22
N LEU A 108 -13.54 10.30 0.28
CA LEU A 108 -14.92 10.74 0.52
C LEU A 108 -15.07 11.37 1.90
N VAL A 109 -14.49 10.74 2.93
CA VAL A 109 -14.54 11.30 4.29
C VAL A 109 -13.84 12.64 4.35
N ARG A 110 -12.66 12.75 3.74
CA ARG A 110 -11.87 13.96 3.80
C ARG A 110 -12.44 15.08 2.94
N PHE A 111 -12.82 14.80 1.70
CA PHE A 111 -13.16 15.84 0.72
C PHE A 111 -14.64 16.19 0.68
N ALA A 112 -15.52 15.26 1.07
CA ALA A 112 -16.95 15.51 1.09
C ALA A 112 -17.49 16.00 2.43
N ASN A 113 -16.69 15.94 3.51
CA ASN A 113 -17.14 16.32 4.85
C ASN A 113 -16.28 17.46 5.42
N ARG A 114 -16.88 18.62 5.57
CA ARG A 114 -16.20 19.80 6.13
C ARG A 114 -15.67 19.57 7.55
N LEU A 115 -16.33 18.71 8.32
CA LEU A 115 -15.91 18.35 9.67
C LEU A 115 -14.46 17.84 9.75
N PHE A 116 -14.00 17.12 8.71
CA PHE A 116 -12.67 16.52 8.68
C PHE A 116 -11.69 17.29 7.80
N GLY A 117 -12.16 17.88 6.70
CA GLY A 117 -11.28 18.47 5.68
C GLY A 117 -10.38 19.58 6.22
N ASP A 118 -10.93 20.49 7.03
CA ASP A 118 -10.18 21.62 7.59
C ASP A 118 -9.17 21.19 8.66
N ALA A 119 -9.45 20.07 9.37
CA ALA A 119 -8.58 19.55 10.44
C ALA A 119 -7.46 18.61 9.95
N TRP A 120 -7.39 18.34 8.64
CA TRP A 120 -6.47 17.36 8.04
C TRP A 120 -5.15 18.00 7.60
N SER A 121 -4.37 18.47 8.57
CA SER A 121 -3.11 19.19 8.32
C SER A 121 -2.17 19.19 9.52
N ALA A 122 -0.93 19.63 9.32
CA ALA A 122 0.08 19.81 10.37
C ALA A 122 -0.35 20.77 11.51
N GLU A 123 -1.31 21.64 11.27
CA GLU A 123 -1.85 22.53 12.30
C GLU A 123 -2.59 21.72 13.38
N HIS A 124 -3.29 20.67 13.00
CA HIS A 124 -4.18 19.93 13.87
C HIS A 124 -3.70 18.50 14.19
N LEU A 125 -2.95 17.87 13.28
CA LEU A 125 -2.46 16.51 13.45
C LEU A 125 -1.08 16.48 14.11
N ALA A 126 -0.94 15.62 15.11
CA ALA A 126 0.34 15.34 15.77
C ALA A 126 1.10 14.23 15.05
N GLN A 127 0.40 13.21 14.57
CA GLN A 127 0.98 12.03 13.94
C GLN A 127 -0.05 11.32 13.06
N VAL A 128 0.40 10.61 12.03
CA VAL A 128 -0.38 9.61 11.28
C VAL A 128 0.29 8.26 11.49
N GLN A 129 -0.48 7.23 11.85
CA GLN A 129 0.00 5.86 11.94
C GLN A 129 -0.70 4.99 10.91
N ILE A 130 0.07 4.18 10.20
CA ILE A 130 -0.43 3.20 9.21
C ILE A 130 0.07 1.83 9.66
N ASP A 131 -0.83 1.05 10.23
CA ASP A 131 -0.57 -0.24 10.86
C ASP A 131 -1.16 -1.38 10.04
N VAL A 132 -0.30 -2.29 9.58
CA VAL A 132 -0.68 -3.49 8.83
C VAL A 132 0.03 -4.73 9.42
N PRO A 133 -0.17 -5.05 10.70
CA PRO A 133 0.36 -6.27 11.31
C PRO A 133 -0.41 -7.50 10.82
N GLU A 134 0.28 -8.64 10.77
CA GLU A 134 -0.29 -9.93 10.40
C GLU A 134 0.11 -11.01 11.44
N THR A 135 -0.86 -11.82 11.87
CA THR A 135 -0.60 -12.99 12.74
C THR A 135 -0.04 -14.17 11.96
N LEU A 136 -0.24 -14.19 10.65
CA LEU A 136 0.25 -15.24 9.76
C LEU A 136 1.78 -15.19 9.63
N ASP A 137 2.36 -16.36 9.35
CA ASP A 137 3.76 -16.48 8.91
C ASP A 137 3.89 -16.35 7.38
N ILE A 138 5.01 -16.84 6.84
CA ILE A 138 5.29 -16.78 5.39
C ILE A 138 4.74 -17.99 4.62
N ASP A 139 4.25 -19.02 5.33
CA ASP A 139 3.73 -20.28 4.77
C ASP A 139 4.63 -20.84 3.63
N ASP A 140 4.03 -21.30 2.54
CA ASP A 140 4.71 -21.89 1.36
C ASP A 140 5.46 -20.86 0.49
N ARG A 141 5.65 -19.59 0.97
CA ARG A 141 6.28 -18.50 0.22
C ARG A 141 7.73 -18.21 0.68
N ALA A 142 8.37 -19.16 1.33
CA ALA A 142 9.69 -18.97 1.95
C ALA A 142 10.74 -18.40 1.00
N GLU A 143 10.92 -19.00 -0.20
CA GLU A 143 11.91 -18.57 -1.18
C GLU A 143 11.66 -17.10 -1.64
N PHE A 144 10.43 -16.79 -2.00
CA PHE A 144 10.05 -15.43 -2.41
C PHE A 144 10.26 -14.42 -1.29
N TYR A 145 9.87 -14.79 -0.06
CA TYR A 145 9.91 -13.86 1.07
C TYR A 145 11.34 -13.62 1.55
N ASP A 146 12.20 -14.64 1.50
CA ASP A 146 13.61 -14.51 1.90
C ASP A 146 14.41 -13.61 0.96
N GLU A 147 13.99 -13.51 -0.30
CA GLU A 147 14.56 -12.57 -1.28
C GLU A 147 14.02 -11.14 -1.14
N THR A 148 12.76 -10.97 -0.68
CA THR A 148 12.07 -9.68 -0.74
C THR A 148 12.06 -8.97 0.62
N GLY A 149 11.70 -9.68 1.69
CA GLY A 149 11.48 -9.14 3.04
C GLY A 149 10.24 -8.25 3.17
N ALA A 150 9.85 -7.97 4.42
CA ALA A 150 8.68 -7.17 4.75
C ALA A 150 8.81 -5.71 4.29
N ALA A 151 9.99 -5.13 4.43
CA ALA A 151 10.21 -3.72 4.12
C ALA A 151 9.96 -3.44 2.62
N LEU A 152 10.53 -4.21 1.73
CA LEU A 152 10.32 -4.02 0.29
C LEU A 152 8.90 -4.43 -0.12
N ASP A 153 8.42 -5.60 0.36
CA ASP A 153 7.10 -6.13 -0.02
C ASP A 153 5.95 -5.20 0.37
N MET A 154 6.07 -4.50 1.50
CA MET A 154 4.97 -3.72 2.05
C MET A 154 5.13 -2.20 1.97
N LEU A 155 6.34 -1.64 2.17
CA LEU A 155 6.48 -0.18 2.18
C LEU A 155 6.27 0.42 0.79
N VAL A 156 7.04 -0.05 -0.21
CA VAL A 156 7.04 0.56 -1.56
C VAL A 156 5.69 0.43 -2.24
N THR A 157 5.10 -0.76 -2.14
CA THR A 157 3.90 -1.10 -2.92
C THR A 157 2.60 -0.75 -2.21
N HIS A 158 2.54 -0.81 -0.87
CA HIS A 158 1.28 -0.67 -0.14
C HIS A 158 1.27 0.53 0.82
N LEU A 159 2.17 0.57 1.81
CA LEU A 159 2.07 1.57 2.86
C LEU A 159 2.36 2.98 2.34
N PHE A 160 3.26 3.13 1.37
CA PHE A 160 3.49 4.43 0.72
C PHE A 160 2.28 4.87 -0.11
N GLN A 161 1.58 3.94 -0.77
CA GLN A 161 0.35 4.27 -1.48
C GLN A 161 -0.76 4.68 -0.52
N VAL A 162 -0.95 3.96 0.59
CA VAL A 162 -1.90 4.35 1.63
C VAL A 162 -1.53 5.70 2.26
N ALA A 163 -0.24 5.94 2.52
CA ALA A 163 0.23 7.24 3.00
C ALA A 163 -0.08 8.36 1.99
N ALA A 164 0.04 8.08 0.68
CA ALA A 164 -0.31 9.03 -0.36
C ALA A 164 -1.82 9.31 -0.40
N GLU A 165 -2.67 8.29 -0.23
CA GLU A 165 -4.13 8.47 -0.15
C GLU A 165 -4.53 9.34 1.04
N VAL A 166 -3.85 9.21 2.18
CA VAL A 166 -4.05 10.07 3.35
C VAL A 166 -3.57 11.49 3.09
N ALA A 167 -2.43 11.63 2.40
CA ALA A 167 -1.67 12.89 2.37
C ALA A 167 -1.92 13.77 1.14
N MET A 168 -2.50 13.24 0.05
CA MET A 168 -2.68 14.01 -1.18
C MET A 168 -3.46 15.30 -0.96
N GLU A 169 -3.16 16.32 -1.76
CA GLU A 169 -4.02 17.51 -1.83
C GLU A 169 -5.33 17.18 -2.54
N PRO A 170 -6.43 17.91 -2.26
CA PRO A 170 -7.68 17.71 -2.97
C PRO A 170 -7.43 17.73 -4.49
N PRO A 171 -7.78 16.65 -5.23
CA PRO A 171 -7.62 16.64 -6.68
C PRO A 171 -8.58 17.66 -7.33
N LEU A 172 -8.27 18.09 -8.55
CA LEU A 172 -9.12 19.04 -9.28
C LEU A 172 -10.49 18.42 -9.62
N SER A 173 -10.52 17.12 -9.86
CA SER A 173 -11.73 16.33 -10.02
C SER A 173 -11.49 14.89 -9.57
N MET A 174 -12.55 14.07 -9.57
CA MET A 174 -12.44 12.62 -9.29
C MET A 174 -12.10 11.80 -10.55
N SER A 175 -11.56 12.43 -11.59
CA SER A 175 -11.05 11.72 -12.75
C SER A 175 -9.80 10.90 -12.40
N ALA A 176 -9.53 9.85 -13.16
CA ALA A 176 -8.33 9.03 -12.97
C ALA A 176 -7.05 9.85 -13.09
N GLU A 177 -6.99 10.79 -14.02
CA GLU A 177 -5.85 11.66 -14.26
C GLU A 177 -5.57 12.58 -13.06
N ASP A 178 -6.60 13.27 -12.56
CA ASP A 178 -6.45 14.19 -11.41
C ASP A 178 -6.10 13.45 -10.11
N LEU A 179 -6.68 12.26 -9.89
CA LEU A 179 -6.37 11.43 -8.73
C LEU A 179 -4.93 10.88 -8.79
N GLN A 180 -4.49 10.39 -9.95
CA GLN A 180 -3.10 9.96 -10.13
C GLN A 180 -2.12 11.12 -9.94
N ALA A 181 -2.39 12.28 -10.55
CA ALA A 181 -1.53 13.46 -10.41
C ALA A 181 -1.41 13.93 -8.94
N ALA A 182 -2.52 13.93 -8.19
CA ALA A 182 -2.51 14.28 -6.77
C ALA A 182 -1.70 13.27 -5.92
N ARG A 183 -1.81 11.98 -6.22
CA ARG A 183 -1.04 10.91 -5.57
C ARG A 183 0.44 11.01 -5.89
N GLU A 184 0.81 11.18 -7.16
CA GLU A 184 2.19 11.35 -7.60
C GLU A 184 2.86 12.57 -6.98
N ALA A 185 2.14 13.69 -6.90
CA ALA A 185 2.66 14.91 -6.31
C ALA A 185 3.10 14.69 -4.85
N VAL A 186 2.28 13.98 -4.06
CA VAL A 186 2.62 13.74 -2.66
C VAL A 186 3.70 12.67 -2.49
N ILE A 187 3.70 11.58 -3.28
CA ILE A 187 4.78 10.57 -3.24
C ILE A 187 6.11 11.20 -3.65
N SER A 188 6.08 12.14 -4.61
CA SER A 188 7.28 12.86 -5.03
C SER A 188 7.84 13.77 -3.93
N ALA A 189 7.02 14.18 -2.96
CA ALA A 189 7.42 14.93 -1.78
C ALA A 189 7.84 14.06 -0.58
N PHE A 190 7.82 12.73 -0.70
CA PHE A 190 8.35 11.84 0.34
C PHE A 190 9.85 12.04 0.46
N ARG A 191 10.32 12.29 1.68
CA ARG A 191 11.75 12.25 1.96
C ARG A 191 12.26 10.83 1.83
N PRO A 192 13.50 10.63 1.33
CA PRO A 192 14.17 9.34 1.51
C PRO A 192 14.16 8.93 2.98
N LEU A 193 13.84 7.67 3.26
CA LEU A 193 13.79 7.15 4.61
C LEU A 193 15.16 7.35 5.29
N ASP A 194 15.15 7.87 6.51
CA ASP A 194 16.35 7.90 7.33
C ASP A 194 16.52 6.53 8.00
N PRO A 195 17.63 5.78 7.75
CA PRO A 195 17.87 4.49 8.41
C PRO A 195 17.85 4.56 9.95
N ALA A 196 18.15 5.71 10.54
CA ALA A 196 18.06 5.92 11.99
C ALA A 196 16.60 5.98 12.51
N GLU A 197 15.65 6.21 11.63
CA GLU A 197 14.22 6.24 11.90
C GLU A 197 13.48 5.01 11.33
N VAL A 198 14.23 3.89 11.15
CA VAL A 198 13.67 2.61 10.70
C VAL A 198 14.11 1.49 11.62
N VAL A 199 13.17 0.63 11.98
CA VAL A 199 13.43 -0.59 12.75
C VAL A 199 13.04 -1.80 11.89
N LEU A 200 13.99 -2.68 11.64
CA LEU A 200 13.78 -3.96 10.96
C LEU A 200 13.77 -5.09 11.99
N GLY A 201 12.88 -6.05 11.81
CA GLY A 201 12.75 -7.21 12.69
C GLY A 201 12.63 -8.52 11.95
N GLN A 202 12.96 -9.61 12.63
CA GLN A 202 12.74 -10.98 12.17
C GLN A 202 12.12 -11.77 13.32
N TYR A 203 10.99 -12.45 13.11
CA TYR A 203 10.39 -13.25 14.17
C TYR A 203 11.26 -14.45 14.50
N ARG A 204 11.27 -14.85 15.78
CA ARG A 204 12.22 -15.81 16.35
C ARG A 204 12.26 -17.14 15.60
N THR A 205 11.12 -17.64 15.17
CA THR A 205 11.01 -18.95 14.52
C THR A 205 11.23 -18.91 12.99
N TYR A 206 11.51 -17.72 12.39
CA TYR A 206 11.66 -17.55 10.94
C TYR A 206 12.63 -18.53 10.29
N ARG A 207 13.84 -18.66 10.86
CA ARG A 207 14.91 -19.53 10.34
C ARG A 207 14.63 -21.04 10.54
N GLN A 208 13.54 -21.39 11.22
CA GLN A 208 13.09 -22.78 11.35
C GLN A 208 12.16 -23.20 10.21
N THR A 209 11.73 -22.23 9.37
CA THR A 209 10.89 -22.49 8.21
C THR A 209 11.70 -23.21 7.13
N GLU A 210 11.15 -24.27 6.54
CA GLU A 210 11.79 -25.01 5.45
C GLU A 210 12.07 -24.07 4.26
N GLY A 211 13.27 -24.13 3.71
CA GLY A 211 13.72 -23.28 2.60
C GLY A 211 14.37 -21.97 3.02
N ILE A 212 14.40 -21.62 4.32
CA ILE A 212 15.10 -20.43 4.83
C ILE A 212 16.52 -20.82 5.29
N ALA A 213 17.50 -19.99 4.93
CA ALA A 213 18.88 -20.19 5.37
C ALA A 213 19.04 -19.92 6.89
N ASP A 214 19.87 -20.71 7.57
CA ASP A 214 20.11 -20.61 9.01
C ASP A 214 20.65 -19.22 9.44
N ASP A 215 21.32 -18.52 8.54
CA ASP A 215 21.91 -17.21 8.74
C ASP A 215 21.15 -16.06 8.01
N SER A 216 19.94 -16.33 7.52
CA SER A 216 19.11 -15.32 6.84
C SER A 216 18.98 -14.05 7.69
N LYS A 217 19.16 -12.90 7.04
CA LYS A 217 18.98 -11.56 7.60
C LYS A 217 17.77 -10.85 7.02
N THR A 218 16.85 -11.59 6.43
CA THR A 218 15.65 -11.02 5.84
C THR A 218 14.73 -10.51 6.93
N ASP A 219 14.23 -9.30 6.74
CA ASP A 219 13.27 -8.70 7.65
C ASP A 219 11.87 -9.27 7.43
N THR A 220 11.21 -9.63 8.52
CA THR A 220 9.80 -10.04 8.54
C THR A 220 8.92 -9.00 9.21
N TYR A 221 9.54 -7.89 9.62
CA TYR A 221 8.92 -6.73 10.26
C TYR A 221 9.64 -5.47 9.85
N VAL A 222 8.89 -4.41 9.65
CA VAL A 222 9.41 -3.07 9.51
C VAL A 222 8.52 -2.08 10.23
N ALA A 223 9.14 -1.16 10.97
CA ALA A 223 8.53 0.11 11.37
C ALA A 223 9.43 1.24 10.86
N ALA A 224 8.82 2.27 10.30
CA ALA A 224 9.55 3.39 9.70
C ALA A 224 8.80 4.70 9.90
N ARG A 225 9.57 5.79 10.09
CA ARG A 225 9.03 7.14 10.08
C ARG A 225 9.23 7.76 8.70
N LEU A 226 8.13 8.11 8.05
CA LEU A 226 8.10 8.79 6.76
C LEU A 226 7.77 10.26 6.95
N TRP A 227 8.52 11.15 6.31
CA TRP A 227 8.31 12.58 6.27
C TRP A 227 7.86 13.03 4.89
N ILE A 228 6.92 13.98 4.85
CA ILE A 228 6.36 14.52 3.60
C ILE A 228 6.63 16.01 3.53
N ASP A 229 7.38 16.44 2.52
CA ASP A 229 7.83 17.81 2.33
C ASP A 229 6.80 18.66 1.57
N THR A 230 5.60 18.79 2.16
CA THR A 230 4.57 19.73 1.72
C THR A 230 4.20 20.66 2.87
N ASP A 231 3.63 21.82 2.57
CA ASP A 231 3.21 22.76 3.62
C ASP A 231 2.15 22.18 4.54
N ARG A 232 1.28 21.32 4.01
CA ARG A 232 0.25 20.63 4.78
C ARG A 232 0.81 19.64 5.81
N TRP A 233 1.91 18.97 5.50
CA TRP A 233 2.41 17.83 6.28
C TRP A 233 3.75 18.10 6.96
N ARG A 234 4.35 19.27 6.74
CA ARG A 234 5.66 19.58 7.33
C ARG A 234 5.66 19.43 8.84
N GLY A 235 6.50 18.51 9.33
CA GLY A 235 6.66 18.23 10.75
C GLY A 235 5.61 17.28 11.35
N VAL A 236 4.77 16.64 10.53
CA VAL A 236 3.91 15.53 10.95
C VAL A 236 4.57 14.22 10.56
N PRO A 237 4.97 13.36 11.51
CA PRO A 237 5.49 12.05 11.20
C PRO A 237 4.36 11.12 10.75
N PHE A 238 4.61 10.40 9.66
CA PHE A 238 3.83 9.23 9.26
C PHE A 238 4.59 8.00 9.73
N VAL A 239 4.05 7.30 10.73
CA VAL A 239 4.69 6.11 11.29
C VAL A 239 4.02 4.88 10.68
N LEU A 240 4.81 4.12 9.93
CA LEU A 240 4.37 2.95 9.18
C LEU A 240 4.84 1.70 9.90
N ARG A 241 3.96 0.71 10.09
CA ARG A 241 4.32 -0.58 10.69
C ARG A 241 3.65 -1.74 9.97
N THR A 242 4.43 -2.78 9.71
CA THR A 242 3.93 -4.07 9.21
C THR A 242 4.85 -5.19 9.67
N GLY A 243 4.36 -6.41 9.65
CA GLY A 243 5.17 -7.60 9.97
C GLY A 243 4.33 -8.87 10.08
N LYS A 244 5.04 -9.99 10.12
CA LYS A 244 4.49 -11.34 10.25
C LYS A 244 4.59 -11.83 11.69
N LYS A 245 3.79 -12.84 12.06
CA LYS A 245 3.78 -13.41 13.42
C LYS A 245 3.61 -12.35 14.51
N LEU A 246 2.81 -11.32 14.25
CA LEU A 246 2.50 -10.29 15.23
C LEU A 246 1.27 -10.66 16.09
N ALA A 247 1.06 -9.95 17.19
CA ALA A 247 0.02 -10.24 18.19
C ALA A 247 -1.41 -10.16 17.62
N ALA A 248 -1.63 -9.38 16.56
CA ALA A 248 -2.93 -9.25 15.91
C ALA A 248 -2.77 -9.01 14.40
N SER A 249 -3.84 -9.28 13.64
CA SER A 249 -3.97 -8.85 12.25
C SER A 249 -4.88 -7.65 12.17
N ALA A 250 -4.40 -6.59 11.54
CA ALA A 250 -5.16 -5.36 11.33
C ALA A 250 -4.67 -4.63 10.07
N GLN A 251 -5.48 -3.69 9.60
CA GLN A 251 -5.10 -2.77 8.52
C GLN A 251 -5.73 -1.44 8.86
N ARG A 252 -4.97 -0.57 9.52
CA ARG A 252 -5.51 0.67 10.09
C ARG A 252 -4.71 1.89 9.68
N VAL A 253 -5.43 2.98 9.47
CA VAL A 253 -4.89 4.34 9.42
C VAL A 253 -5.44 5.10 10.61
N SER A 254 -4.57 5.59 11.48
CA SER A 254 -4.96 6.38 12.65
C SER A 254 -4.39 7.79 12.52
N LEU A 255 -5.28 8.80 12.49
CA LEU A 255 -4.90 10.21 12.51
C LEU A 255 -5.02 10.70 13.95
N ILE A 256 -3.88 10.95 14.58
CA ILE A 256 -3.79 11.37 15.97
C ILE A 256 -3.72 12.89 16.02
N PHE A 257 -4.75 13.51 16.59
CA PHE A 257 -4.85 14.96 16.66
C PHE A 257 -3.99 15.54 17.79
N ARG A 258 -3.60 16.79 17.62
CA ARG A 258 -3.01 17.57 18.72
C ARG A 258 -4.04 17.74 19.84
N PRO A 259 -3.62 17.84 21.10
CA PRO A 259 -4.55 18.08 22.19
C PRO A 259 -5.29 19.41 21.96
N ALA A 260 -6.57 19.44 22.31
CA ALA A 260 -7.35 20.67 22.28
C ALA A 260 -6.76 21.71 23.25
N GLU A 261 -6.65 22.94 22.80
CA GLU A 261 -6.25 24.06 23.65
C GLU A 261 -7.42 24.51 24.53
N GLY A 262 -7.12 25.03 25.72
CA GLY A 262 -8.15 25.61 26.61
C GLY A 262 -8.17 25.01 28.01
N PRO A 263 -9.15 25.43 28.86
CA PRO A 263 -9.18 25.11 30.27
C PRO A 263 -9.38 23.62 30.60
N LEU A 264 -9.90 22.83 29.65
CA LEU A 264 -10.08 21.38 29.84
C LEU A 264 -8.81 20.58 29.50
N HIS A 265 -7.79 21.17 28.88
CA HIS A 265 -6.54 20.48 28.59
C HIS A 265 -5.84 19.96 29.84
N SER A 266 -5.86 20.73 30.94
CA SER A 266 -5.24 20.37 32.21
C SER A 266 -6.03 19.34 33.01
N THR A 267 -7.23 18.97 32.61
CA THR A 267 -8.11 18.03 33.30
C THR A 267 -7.97 16.58 32.85
N GLY A 268 -6.97 16.27 31.99
CA GLY A 268 -6.75 14.92 31.48
C GLY A 268 -7.62 14.56 30.26
N ALA A 269 -8.02 15.56 29.46
CA ALA A 269 -8.72 15.31 28.21
C ALA A 269 -7.86 14.44 27.27
N HIS A 270 -8.49 13.40 26.72
CA HIS A 270 -7.86 12.49 25.77
C HIS A 270 -7.68 13.19 24.40
N ARG A 271 -6.68 12.72 23.62
CA ARG A 271 -6.52 13.17 22.24
C ARG A 271 -7.65 12.59 21.39
N ASN A 272 -8.10 13.36 20.42
CA ASN A 272 -8.97 12.78 19.42
C ASN A 272 -8.15 11.93 18.45
N VAL A 273 -8.71 10.80 18.05
CA VAL A 273 -8.16 9.95 17.00
C VAL A 273 -9.25 9.62 15.99
N LEU A 274 -8.96 9.79 14.72
CA LEU A 274 -9.80 9.32 13.62
C LEU A 274 -9.15 8.09 13.01
N VAL A 275 -9.84 6.95 13.08
CA VAL A 275 -9.32 5.67 12.60
C VAL A 275 -10.10 5.22 11.38
N PHE A 276 -9.38 4.80 10.35
CA PHE A 276 -9.92 4.05 9.22
C PHE A 276 -9.44 2.60 9.34
N ASP A 277 -10.37 1.70 9.58
CA ASP A 277 -10.15 0.27 9.50
C ASP A 277 -10.30 -0.15 8.04
N LEU A 278 -9.21 -0.58 7.41
CA LEU A 278 -9.17 -0.96 5.99
C LEU A 278 -9.38 -2.47 5.79
N HIS A 279 -9.64 -3.21 6.87
CA HIS A 279 -9.89 -4.64 6.80
C HIS A 279 -11.35 -4.94 6.44
N GLY A 280 -11.56 -5.95 5.60
CA GLY A 280 -12.91 -6.35 5.16
C GLY A 280 -13.66 -5.22 4.47
N ASN A 281 -14.89 -4.97 4.91
CA ASN A 281 -15.74 -3.89 4.39
C ASN A 281 -15.35 -2.50 4.90
N GLY A 282 -14.49 -2.46 5.92
CA GLY A 282 -14.01 -1.22 6.52
C GLY A 282 -14.93 -0.63 7.60
N ALA A 283 -14.32 0.25 8.40
CA ALA A 283 -15.04 1.05 9.38
C ALA A 283 -14.32 2.40 9.61
N ILE A 284 -15.06 3.35 10.13
CA ILE A 284 -14.52 4.64 10.60
C ILE A 284 -14.80 4.73 12.09
N GLU A 285 -13.76 4.96 12.91
CA GLU A 285 -13.86 5.13 14.35
C GLU A 285 -13.40 6.54 14.71
N ILE A 286 -14.03 7.13 15.70
CA ILE A 286 -13.63 8.41 16.27
C ILE A 286 -13.55 8.28 17.78
N ASP A 287 -12.33 8.45 18.30
CA ASP A 287 -12.11 8.59 19.74
C ASP A 287 -12.19 10.06 20.12
N MET A 288 -12.98 10.35 21.12
CA MET A 288 -13.23 11.73 21.55
C MET A 288 -13.39 11.84 23.06
N THR A 289 -13.05 13.00 23.58
CA THR A 289 -13.34 13.31 24.98
C THR A 289 -14.82 13.65 25.16
N VAL A 290 -15.47 12.97 26.09
CA VAL A 290 -16.84 13.21 26.52
C VAL A 290 -16.89 13.48 28.02
N LYS A 291 -17.97 14.03 28.52
CA LYS A 291 -18.14 14.19 29.95
C LYS A 291 -18.51 12.87 30.62
N GLN A 292 -17.76 12.50 31.66
CA GLN A 292 -18.17 11.37 32.52
C GLN A 292 -19.54 11.65 33.17
N PRO A 293 -20.43 10.65 33.22
CA PRO A 293 -21.67 10.79 33.98
C PRO A 293 -21.42 11.17 35.42
N GLY A 294 -22.19 12.14 35.97
CA GLY A 294 -22.02 12.65 37.32
C GLY A 294 -22.11 14.18 37.41
N PRO A 295 -22.05 14.77 38.62
CA PRO A 295 -22.14 16.22 38.79
C PRO A 295 -20.87 16.98 38.36
N GLU A 296 -19.71 16.34 38.43
CA GLU A 296 -18.43 16.95 38.09
C GLU A 296 -18.17 16.96 36.57
N PRO A 297 -17.51 18.00 35.99
CA PRO A 297 -17.16 18.06 34.58
C PRO A 297 -15.88 17.25 34.29
N LEU A 298 -15.84 15.99 34.69
CA LEU A 298 -14.70 15.12 34.47
C LEU A 298 -14.68 14.58 33.03
N PRO A 299 -13.52 14.63 32.34
CA PRO A 299 -13.39 14.04 31.01
C PRO A 299 -13.33 12.50 31.06
N ALA A 300 -13.89 11.87 30.06
CA ALA A 300 -13.76 10.45 29.79
C ALA A 300 -13.55 10.25 28.30
N GLU A 301 -12.96 9.14 27.92
CA GLU A 301 -12.86 8.72 26.55
C GLU A 301 -14.16 8.06 26.09
N GLY A 302 -14.56 8.38 24.86
CA GLY A 302 -15.69 7.74 24.19
C GLY A 302 -15.36 7.47 22.74
N THR A 303 -15.64 6.26 22.28
CA THR A 303 -15.44 5.85 20.89
C THR A 303 -16.78 5.69 20.18
N THR A 304 -16.88 6.24 18.98
CA THR A 304 -17.98 5.93 18.05
C THR A 304 -17.44 5.21 16.84
N ARG A 305 -18.19 4.23 16.32
CA ARG A 305 -17.80 3.42 15.16
C ARG A 305 -18.92 3.39 14.13
N LEU A 306 -18.58 3.72 12.90
CA LEU A 306 -19.41 3.58 11.71
C LEU A 306 -18.89 2.39 10.89
N ASN A 307 -19.61 1.28 10.90
CA ASN A 307 -19.29 0.15 10.02
C ASN A 307 -19.84 0.42 8.62
N LEU A 308 -18.98 0.36 7.62
CA LEU A 308 -19.35 0.68 6.24
C LEU A 308 -20.30 -0.39 5.63
N GLU A 309 -20.23 -1.63 6.11
CA GLU A 309 -21.18 -2.70 5.76
C GLU A 309 -22.64 -2.37 6.02
N ASN A 310 -22.90 -1.45 6.99
CA ASN A 310 -24.27 -1.03 7.33
C ASN A 310 -24.83 0.04 6.37
N ILE A 311 -24.01 0.57 5.45
CA ILE A 311 -24.41 1.63 4.51
C ILE A 311 -24.93 1.04 3.21
N ALA A 312 -24.29 -0.04 2.73
CA ALA A 312 -24.69 -0.74 1.52
C ALA A 312 -24.36 -2.23 1.63
N GLU A 313 -25.18 -3.08 0.99
CA GLU A 313 -24.88 -4.50 0.87
C GLU A 313 -23.77 -4.74 -0.15
N GLY A 314 -22.79 -5.58 0.23
CA GLY A 314 -21.86 -6.20 -0.69
C GLY A 314 -20.69 -5.31 -1.14
N ALA A 315 -19.70 -5.09 -0.25
CA ALA A 315 -18.42 -4.56 -0.69
C ALA A 315 -17.83 -5.39 -1.82
N MET A 316 -17.34 -4.70 -2.86
CA MET A 316 -16.70 -5.35 -3.99
C MET A 316 -15.31 -5.84 -3.59
N PRO A 317 -14.95 -7.11 -3.83
CA PRO A 317 -13.59 -7.57 -3.62
C PRO A 317 -12.58 -6.70 -4.39
N PRO A 318 -11.42 -6.34 -3.81
CA PRO A 318 -10.47 -5.42 -4.44
C PRO A 318 -10.08 -5.80 -5.87
N TYR A 319 -9.82 -7.08 -6.13
CA TYR A 319 -9.49 -7.55 -7.48
C TYR A 319 -10.66 -7.42 -8.48
N THR A 320 -11.90 -7.55 -8.02
CA THR A 320 -13.07 -7.36 -8.88
C THR A 320 -13.18 -5.89 -9.31
N SER A 321 -12.98 -4.97 -8.36
CA SER A 321 -12.95 -3.52 -8.64
C SER A 321 -11.84 -3.18 -9.64
N LEU A 322 -10.60 -3.64 -9.38
CA LEU A 322 -9.46 -3.38 -10.25
C LEU A 322 -9.65 -3.95 -11.66
N LEU A 323 -10.17 -5.17 -11.79
CA LEU A 323 -10.44 -5.77 -13.12
C LEU A 323 -11.53 -5.01 -13.86
N TYR A 324 -12.58 -4.57 -13.16
CA TYR A 324 -13.61 -3.72 -13.76
C TYR A 324 -13.01 -2.41 -14.29
N ASP A 325 -12.13 -1.77 -13.52
CA ASP A 325 -11.44 -0.54 -13.90
C ASP A 325 -10.51 -0.75 -15.10
N VAL A 326 -9.77 -1.87 -15.16
CA VAL A 326 -8.98 -2.23 -16.35
C VAL A 326 -9.88 -2.36 -17.57
N LEU A 327 -11.01 -3.05 -17.48
CA LEU A 327 -11.93 -3.25 -18.61
C LEU A 327 -12.52 -1.93 -19.10
N THR A 328 -12.90 -1.03 -18.19
CA THR A 328 -13.47 0.28 -18.50
C THR A 328 -12.42 1.34 -18.86
N GLY A 329 -11.14 1.07 -18.64
CA GLY A 329 -10.05 2.02 -18.90
C GLY A 329 -9.84 3.04 -17.81
N ASN A 330 -10.41 2.83 -16.63
CA ASN A 330 -10.20 3.69 -15.46
C ASN A 330 -8.85 3.34 -14.79
N ARG A 331 -7.98 4.34 -14.64
CA ARG A 331 -6.64 4.15 -14.05
C ARG A 331 -6.49 4.75 -12.64
N SER A 332 -7.59 5.22 -12.04
CA SER A 332 -7.57 5.91 -10.75
C SER A 332 -6.98 5.09 -9.61
N LEU A 333 -7.12 3.76 -9.64
CA LEU A 333 -6.68 2.84 -8.59
C LEU A 333 -5.34 2.12 -8.92
N PHE A 334 -4.62 2.59 -9.95
CA PHE A 334 -3.36 1.98 -10.36
C PHE A 334 -2.19 2.92 -10.12
N THR A 335 -1.05 2.34 -9.77
CA THR A 335 0.17 3.10 -9.58
C THR A 335 0.79 3.45 -10.94
N SER A 336 1.23 4.70 -11.09
CA SER A 336 1.95 5.12 -12.28
C SER A 336 3.45 4.80 -12.18
N SER A 337 4.12 4.82 -13.33
CA SER A 337 5.59 4.74 -13.38
C SER A 337 6.25 5.83 -12.53
N ALA A 338 5.83 7.08 -12.66
CA ALA A 338 6.38 8.20 -11.91
C ALA A 338 6.18 8.04 -10.39
N GLY A 339 4.98 7.60 -9.97
CA GLY A 339 4.67 7.32 -8.56
C GLY A 339 5.55 6.21 -7.98
N LEU A 340 5.74 5.10 -8.71
CA LEU A 340 6.63 4.03 -8.27
C LEU A 340 8.10 4.44 -8.25
N ALA A 341 8.58 5.19 -9.24
CA ALA A 341 9.94 5.74 -9.24
C ALA A 341 10.19 6.59 -8.00
N ALA A 342 9.22 7.43 -7.62
CA ALA A 342 9.30 8.24 -6.42
C ALA A 342 9.28 7.41 -5.13
N ALA A 343 8.45 6.35 -5.07
CA ALA A 343 8.41 5.42 -3.96
C ALA A 343 9.74 4.66 -3.78
N PHE A 344 10.33 4.15 -4.87
CA PHE A 344 11.65 3.53 -4.83
C PHE A 344 12.75 4.49 -4.40
N ARG A 345 12.70 5.77 -4.83
CA ARG A 345 13.64 6.80 -4.38
C ARG A 345 13.53 7.02 -2.86
N ALA A 346 12.32 7.07 -2.31
CA ALA A 346 12.11 7.22 -0.87
C ALA A 346 12.62 5.99 -0.10
N PHE A 347 12.49 4.80 -0.67
CA PHE A 347 12.93 3.53 -0.08
C PHE A 347 14.44 3.25 -0.24
N ALA A 348 15.11 3.84 -1.23
CA ALA A 348 16.48 3.52 -1.63
C ALA A 348 17.51 3.45 -0.47
N PRO A 349 17.46 4.28 0.59
CA PRO A 349 18.41 4.16 1.71
C PRO A 349 18.38 2.80 2.42
N LEU A 350 17.26 2.09 2.37
CA LEU A 350 17.16 0.75 2.98
C LEU A 350 17.74 -0.37 2.12
N GLN A 351 18.17 -0.07 0.90
CA GLN A 351 18.83 -1.02 0.00
C GLN A 351 20.36 -0.90 -0.01
N GLY A 352 20.90 0.09 0.70
CA GLY A 352 22.33 0.37 0.77
C GLY A 352 23.02 -0.14 2.03
N ASP A 353 24.30 0.22 2.17
CA ASP A 353 25.16 -0.17 3.30
C ASP A 353 24.69 0.39 4.67
N GLN A 354 23.82 1.38 4.65
CA GLN A 354 23.26 1.99 5.86
C GLN A 354 21.97 1.31 6.34
N ARG A 355 21.55 0.22 5.70
CA ARG A 355 20.37 -0.53 6.11
C ARG A 355 20.49 -0.93 7.58
N PRO A 356 19.46 -0.71 8.43
CA PRO A 356 19.48 -1.09 9.84
C PRO A 356 19.68 -2.60 10.03
N GLU A 357 20.31 -2.98 11.14
CA GLU A 357 20.39 -4.38 11.53
C GLU A 357 19.01 -4.92 11.88
N VAL A 358 18.77 -6.18 11.49
CA VAL A 358 17.51 -6.87 11.77
C VAL A 358 17.52 -7.38 13.21
N GLN A 359 16.57 -6.93 14.02
CA GLN A 359 16.38 -7.34 15.41
C GLN A 359 15.47 -8.55 15.51
N ILE A 360 15.77 -9.49 16.41
CA ILE A 360 14.88 -10.63 16.64
C ILE A 360 13.75 -10.20 17.57
N TYR A 361 12.50 -10.54 17.21
CA TYR A 361 11.35 -10.36 18.09
C TYR A 361 10.64 -11.68 18.36
N GLU A 362 9.92 -11.76 19.47
CA GLU A 362 9.15 -12.95 19.85
C GLU A 362 7.92 -13.09 18.94
N ASP A 363 7.62 -14.31 18.54
CA ASP A 363 6.38 -14.64 17.84
C ASP A 363 5.18 -14.18 18.68
N ASP A 364 4.11 -13.73 18.04
CA ASP A 364 2.90 -13.21 18.66
C ASP A 364 3.08 -11.95 19.54
N SER A 365 4.20 -11.24 19.36
CA SER A 365 4.46 -9.93 19.97
C SER A 365 4.09 -8.77 19.02
N TRP A 366 4.29 -7.53 19.45
CA TRP A 366 4.12 -6.35 18.59
C TRP A 366 5.38 -5.97 17.80
N GLY A 367 6.37 -6.85 17.73
CA GLY A 367 7.64 -6.62 17.06
C GLY A 367 8.74 -6.14 18.00
N PRO A 368 9.87 -5.63 17.47
CA PRO A 368 10.98 -5.12 18.28
C PRO A 368 10.57 -3.92 19.14
N GLU A 369 10.93 -3.91 20.42
CA GLU A 369 10.67 -2.79 21.36
C GLU A 369 11.22 -1.43 20.85
N ALA A 370 12.30 -1.47 20.07
CA ALA A 370 12.88 -0.26 19.47
C ALA A 370 11.89 0.51 18.58
N ALA A 371 10.86 -0.15 18.05
CA ALA A 371 9.86 0.48 17.22
C ALA A 371 8.96 1.46 17.99
N ASP A 372 8.85 1.32 19.31
CA ASP A 372 8.04 2.22 20.13
C ASP A 372 8.59 3.65 20.13
N ALA A 373 9.91 3.78 20.00
CA ALA A 373 10.55 5.10 19.92
C ALA A 373 10.14 5.91 18.67
N LEU A 374 9.67 5.26 17.63
CA LEU A 374 9.22 5.94 16.40
C LEU A 374 7.90 6.72 16.59
N THR A 375 7.12 6.37 17.61
CA THR A 375 5.84 7.04 17.90
C THR A 375 5.99 8.21 18.88
N ASP A 376 7.21 8.51 19.29
CA ASP A 376 7.52 9.47 20.36
C ASP A 376 6.78 9.11 21.66
N GLN A 377 6.16 10.09 22.32
CA GLN A 377 5.38 9.86 23.56
C GLN A 377 3.91 9.46 23.29
N LEU A 378 3.51 9.32 22.02
CA LEU A 378 2.12 9.01 21.68
C LEU A 378 1.81 7.52 21.85
N GLY A 379 2.82 6.66 21.65
CA GLY A 379 2.64 5.22 21.56
C GLY A 379 1.92 4.78 20.26
N TRP A 380 1.88 3.49 20.04
CA TRP A 380 1.06 2.93 18.97
C TRP A 380 -0.43 2.96 19.38
N HIS A 381 -1.30 3.42 18.48
CA HIS A 381 -2.73 3.42 18.74
C HIS A 381 -3.34 2.00 18.66
N LEU A 382 -2.72 1.13 17.87
CA LEU A 382 -3.04 -0.30 17.81
C LEU A 382 -2.06 -1.11 18.67
N HIS A 383 -2.56 -1.73 19.76
CA HIS A 383 -1.84 -2.61 20.70
C HIS A 383 -2.79 -3.61 21.38
#